data_d42f1634e721012f98d58e35dc5c5eb0
#
_entry.id   d42f1634e721012f98d58e35dc5c5eb0
#
_cell.length_a   1.000
_cell.length_b   1.000
_cell.length_c   1.000
_cell.angle_alpha   90.00
_cell.angle_beta   90.00
_cell.angle_gamma   90.00
#
_symmetry.space_group_name_H-M   'P 1'
#
loop_
_entity.id
_entity.type
_entity.pdbx_description
1 polymer ?
#
loop_
_entity_poly.entity_id
_entity_poly.type
_entity_poly.pdbx_seq_one_letter_code
_entity_poly.pdbx_strand_id
1 'polypeptide(L)'
;MVKKKDEIPDWVTDEIQNAKFEKPKKMKISGYVLEMYQEDKKIDTQLYEPVEDGRQIVTMNLSEKIKISELEKGLVYEFNFEQHKAPLSKKVSEFLEKEKEIEMNAIYDFKLKSIKLIDEGSSSQASEDDTEE
;
A
#
# COMPACT_ATOMS: atom_id res chain seq x y z
N MET A 1 -2.99 22.14 -27.78
CA MET A 1 -2.79 21.39 -27.62
C MET A 1 -2.33 20.95 -26.64
N VAL A 2 -2.44 20.70 -26.27
CA VAL A 2 -2.08 20.33 -25.51
C VAL A 2 -1.86 19.66 -24.95
N LYS A 3 -1.58 19.42 -24.32
CA LYS A 3 -1.21 18.85 -23.70
C LYS A 3 -0.76 17.61 -23.68
N LYS A 4 -0.20 17.07 -24.49
CA LYS A 4 0.32 15.76 -24.63
C LYS A 4 1.31 15.38 -23.55
N LYS A 5 2.02 16.31 -23.03
CA LYS A 5 2.97 16.02 -21.97
C LYS A 5 2.29 15.54 -20.69
N ASP A 6 0.98 15.76 -20.60
CA ASP A 6 0.22 15.27 -19.46
C ASP A 6 -0.36 13.89 -19.71
N GLU A 7 -0.17 13.39 -20.91
CA GLU A 7 -0.69 12.08 -21.27
C GLU A 7 0.43 11.05 -21.22
N ILE A 8 0.04 9.84 -20.90
CA ILE A 8 1.00 8.74 -20.90
C ILE A 8 0.84 7.97 -22.20
N PRO A 9 1.94 7.77 -22.95
CA PRO A 9 1.84 7.04 -24.21
C PRO A 9 1.27 5.64 -24.04
N ASP A 10 0.65 5.14 -25.09
CA ASP A 10 0.03 3.82 -25.05
C ASP A 10 1.02 2.72 -24.69
N TRP A 11 2.27 2.82 -25.17
CA TRP A 11 3.24 1.75 -24.88
C TRP A 11 3.59 1.70 -23.40
N VAL A 12 3.51 2.84 -22.70
CA VAL A 12 3.72 2.88 -21.25
C VAL A 12 2.49 2.33 -20.55
N THR A 13 1.32 2.81 -20.94
CA THR A 13 0.06 2.35 -20.35
C THR A 13 -0.11 0.85 -20.55
N ASP A 14 0.20 0.36 -21.74
CA ASP A 14 0.06 -1.07 -22.03
C ASP A 14 0.96 -1.90 -21.14
N GLU A 15 2.20 -1.46 -20.94
CA GLU A 15 3.09 -2.22 -20.08
C GLU A 15 2.60 -2.23 -18.64
N ILE A 16 2.10 -1.09 -18.17
CA ILE A 16 1.60 -1.02 -16.80
C ILE A 16 0.38 -1.91 -16.63
N GLN A 17 -0.54 -1.87 -17.59
CA GLN A 17 -1.76 -2.69 -17.50
C GLN A 17 -1.46 -4.18 -17.61
N ASN A 18 -0.43 -4.53 -18.34
CA ASN A 18 -0.07 -5.93 -18.54
C ASN A 18 1.08 -6.38 -17.66
N ALA A 19 1.49 -5.56 -16.72
CA ALA A 19 2.57 -5.91 -15.82
C ALA A 19 2.18 -7.14 -15.01
N LYS A 20 3.12 -8.04 -14.87
CA LYS A 20 2.86 -9.28 -14.14
C LYS A 20 3.42 -9.17 -12.75
N PHE A 21 2.57 -9.41 -11.78
CA PHE A 21 2.98 -9.36 -10.38
C PHE A 21 3.74 -10.62 -10.01
N GLU A 22 4.81 -10.43 -9.28
CA GLU A 22 5.57 -11.53 -8.74
C GLU A 22 4.79 -12.18 -7.61
N LYS A 23 5.31 -13.29 -7.10
CA LYS A 23 4.68 -13.95 -5.98
C LYS A 23 4.51 -12.98 -4.83
N PRO A 24 3.32 -12.90 -4.24
CA PRO A 24 3.09 -11.94 -3.16
C PRO A 24 3.99 -12.19 -1.96
N LYS A 25 4.40 -11.11 -1.35
CA LYS A 25 5.22 -11.17 -0.15
C LYS A 25 4.35 -10.84 1.05
N LYS A 26 4.33 -11.71 2.02
CA LYS A 26 3.56 -11.46 3.24
C LYS A 26 4.31 -10.52 4.16
N MET A 27 3.61 -9.52 4.65
CA MET A 27 4.21 -8.51 5.50
C MET A 27 3.34 -8.28 6.72
N LYS A 28 3.99 -7.92 7.80
CA LYS A 28 3.31 -7.64 9.06
C LYS A 28 3.96 -6.40 9.67
N ILE A 29 3.23 -5.30 9.65
CA ILE A 29 3.76 -4.02 10.15
C ILE A 29 2.67 -3.33 10.93
N SER A 30 3.04 -2.70 12.02
CA SER A 30 2.10 -1.95 12.84
C SER A 30 1.95 -0.53 12.35
N GLY A 31 0.80 0.05 12.61
CA GLY A 31 0.54 1.42 12.21
C GLY A 31 -0.88 1.79 12.53
N TYR A 32 -1.37 2.85 11.88
CA TYR A 32 -2.75 3.28 12.12
C TYR A 32 -3.37 3.76 10.80
N VAL A 33 -4.71 3.81 10.80
CA VAL A 33 -5.45 4.21 9.61
C VAL A 33 -5.53 5.73 9.54
N LEU A 34 -5.16 6.28 8.39
CA LEU A 34 -5.24 7.71 8.13
C LEU A 34 -6.57 8.09 7.51
N GLU A 35 -7.04 7.29 6.57
CA GLU A 35 -8.27 7.58 5.86
C GLU A 35 -8.90 6.27 5.39
N MET A 36 -10.23 6.29 5.22
CA MET A 36 -10.96 5.11 4.79
C MET A 36 -11.84 5.48 3.60
N TYR A 37 -11.83 4.60 2.58
CA TYR A 37 -12.62 4.80 1.36
C TYR A 37 -13.57 3.63 1.22
N GLN A 38 -14.79 3.82 1.71
CA GLN A 38 -15.77 2.73 1.79
C GLN A 38 -16.17 2.17 0.43
N GLU A 39 -16.37 3.04 -0.55
CA GLU A 39 -16.81 2.58 -1.86
C GLU A 39 -15.75 1.75 -2.56
N ASP A 40 -14.50 2.09 -2.35
CA ASP A 40 -13.40 1.39 -3.00
C ASP A 40 -12.83 0.26 -2.15
N LYS A 41 -13.28 0.15 -0.91
CA LYS A 41 -12.78 -0.83 0.05
C LYS A 41 -11.27 -0.72 0.19
N LYS A 42 -10.81 0.50 0.44
CA LYS A 42 -9.39 0.81 0.60
C LYS A 42 -9.19 1.65 1.83
N ILE A 43 -7.98 1.60 2.35
CA ILE A 43 -7.60 2.48 3.46
C ILE A 43 -6.20 3.01 3.21
N ASP A 44 -5.96 4.23 3.68
CA ASP A 44 -4.61 4.77 3.73
C ASP A 44 -4.08 4.52 5.12
N THR A 45 -2.87 4.01 5.21
CA THR A 45 -2.25 3.69 6.49
C THR A 45 -0.95 4.42 6.67
N GLN A 46 -0.66 4.76 7.92
CA GLN A 46 0.67 5.23 8.32
C GLN A 46 1.32 4.07 9.05
N LEU A 47 2.34 3.50 8.44
CA LEU A 47 3.05 2.36 9.02
C LEU A 47 4.25 2.86 9.82
N TYR A 48 4.61 2.12 10.86
CA TYR A 48 5.75 2.51 11.69
C TYR A 48 7.07 2.10 11.07
N GLU A 49 7.03 1.20 10.09
CA GLU A 49 8.21 0.78 9.35
C GLU A 49 7.90 0.88 7.86
N PRO A 50 8.91 1.16 7.04
CA PRO A 50 8.64 1.31 5.60
C PRO A 50 8.44 -0.03 4.92
N VAL A 51 7.65 0.01 3.84
CA VAL A 51 7.55 -1.14 2.96
C VAL A 51 8.77 -1.15 2.05
N GLU A 52 8.81 -2.12 1.13
CA GLU A 52 10.02 -2.36 0.34
C GLU A 52 10.50 -1.13 -0.42
N ASP A 53 9.57 -0.32 -0.94
CA ASP A 53 9.97 0.86 -1.70
C ASP A 53 10.25 2.08 -0.83
N GLY A 54 10.25 1.92 0.47
CA GLY A 54 10.60 2.99 1.40
C GLY A 54 9.44 3.80 1.90
N ARG A 55 8.23 3.56 1.40
CA ARG A 55 7.08 4.32 1.85
C ARG A 55 6.59 3.84 3.21
N GLN A 56 6.13 4.76 4.02
CA GLN A 56 5.46 4.42 5.26
C GLN A 56 3.97 4.75 5.20
N ILE A 57 3.56 5.56 4.24
CA ILE A 57 2.15 5.81 4.01
C ILE A 57 1.77 5.03 2.76
N VAL A 58 0.91 4.03 2.93
CA VAL A 58 0.51 3.18 1.82
C VAL A 58 -0.99 2.98 1.83
N THR A 59 -1.55 2.83 0.63
CA THR A 59 -2.96 2.52 0.46
C THR A 59 -3.08 1.01 0.33
N MET A 60 -3.98 0.42 1.11
CA MET A 60 -4.21 -1.01 1.08
C MET A 60 -5.62 -1.31 0.62
N ASN A 61 -5.75 -2.32 -0.23
CA ASN A 61 -7.05 -2.86 -0.61
C ASN A 61 -7.46 -3.86 0.47
N LEU A 62 -8.73 -3.81 0.87
CA LEU A 62 -9.21 -4.71 1.90
C LEU A 62 -9.64 -6.03 1.29
N SER A 63 -9.28 -7.14 1.92
CA SER A 63 -9.78 -8.42 1.50
C SER A 63 -11.27 -8.52 1.86
N GLU A 64 -11.95 -9.51 1.28
CA GLU A 64 -13.38 -9.68 1.52
C GLU A 64 -13.70 -9.97 2.98
N LYS A 65 -12.74 -10.46 3.71
CA LYS A 65 -12.94 -10.81 5.12
C LYS A 65 -12.91 -9.61 6.05
N ILE A 66 -12.41 -8.49 5.58
CA ILE A 66 -12.27 -7.30 6.40
C ILE A 66 -13.35 -6.30 6.02
N LYS A 67 -14.09 -5.86 7.03
CA LYS A 67 -15.10 -4.82 6.81
C LYS A 67 -14.53 -3.50 7.27
N ILE A 68 -14.72 -2.47 6.46
CA ILE A 68 -14.16 -1.16 6.77
C ILE A 68 -14.75 -0.63 8.08
N SER A 69 -15.96 -1.06 8.43
CA SER A 69 -16.58 -0.65 9.67
C SER A 69 -15.87 -1.20 10.92
N GLU A 70 -14.99 -2.19 10.73
CA GLU A 70 -14.22 -2.73 11.83
C GLU A 70 -12.98 -1.92 12.16
N LEU A 71 -12.70 -0.91 11.33
CA LEU A 71 -11.51 -0.10 11.49
C LEU A 71 -11.85 1.28 12.01
N GLU A 72 -10.97 1.85 12.82
CA GLU A 72 -11.11 3.23 13.29
C GLU A 72 -9.80 3.94 13.08
N LYS A 73 -9.92 5.22 12.69
CA LYS A 73 -8.74 6.04 12.51
C LYS A 73 -8.10 6.33 13.88
N GLY A 74 -6.80 6.35 13.91
CA GLY A 74 -6.07 6.70 15.12
C GLY A 74 -5.79 5.56 16.07
N LEU A 75 -6.42 4.41 15.87
CA LEU A 75 -6.09 3.24 16.67
C LEU A 75 -4.92 2.51 16.05
N VAL A 76 -4.11 1.89 16.87
CA VAL A 76 -2.93 1.18 16.40
C VAL A 76 -3.28 -0.28 16.14
N TYR A 77 -2.99 -0.71 14.92
CA TYR A 77 -3.25 -2.08 14.49
C TYR A 77 -1.96 -2.73 14.02
N GLU A 78 -1.91 -4.04 14.11
CA GLU A 78 -0.93 -4.82 13.39
C GLU A 78 -1.60 -5.22 12.08
N PHE A 79 -1.03 -4.75 10.96
CA PHE A 79 -1.58 -5.03 9.66
C PHE A 79 -0.85 -6.22 9.06
N ASN A 80 -1.61 -7.28 8.74
CA ASN A 80 -1.09 -8.40 7.98
C ASN A 80 -1.54 -8.21 6.55
N PHE A 81 -0.60 -7.97 5.65
CA PHE A 81 -0.95 -7.66 4.28
C PHE A 81 0.01 -8.33 3.32
N GLU A 82 -0.40 -8.39 2.07
CA GLU A 82 0.45 -8.92 1.01
C GLU A 82 0.92 -7.77 0.13
N GLN A 83 2.20 -7.76 -0.17
CA GLN A 83 2.77 -6.82 -1.11
C GLN A 83 2.90 -7.53 -2.45
N HIS A 84 2.25 -6.96 -3.46
CA HIS A 84 2.33 -7.45 -4.82
C HIS A 84 3.22 -6.50 -5.60
N LYS A 85 4.22 -7.03 -6.28
CA LYS A 85 5.20 -6.23 -6.99
C LYS A 85 5.25 -6.66 -8.44
N ALA A 86 5.11 -5.71 -9.35
CA ALA A 86 5.23 -5.96 -10.79
C ALA A 86 6.35 -5.09 -11.33
N PRO A 87 7.52 -5.66 -11.63
CA PRO A 87 8.63 -4.86 -12.12
C PRO A 87 8.30 -4.22 -13.46
N LEU A 88 8.78 -3.00 -13.67
CA LEU A 88 8.62 -2.29 -14.93
C LEU A 88 9.93 -2.37 -15.70
N SER A 89 9.83 -2.30 -17.04
CA SER A 89 11.02 -2.30 -17.85
C SER A 89 11.81 -1.02 -17.61
N LYS A 90 13.09 -1.08 -17.95
CA LYS A 90 13.94 0.09 -17.82
C LYS A 90 13.40 1.23 -18.67
N LYS A 91 12.85 0.90 -19.84
CA LYS A 91 12.32 1.89 -20.77
C LYS A 91 11.19 2.69 -20.14
N VAL A 92 10.24 1.98 -19.52
CA VAL A 92 9.13 2.64 -18.84
C VAL A 92 9.62 3.44 -17.64
N SER A 93 10.53 2.87 -16.85
CA SER A 93 11.06 3.55 -15.67
C SER A 93 11.76 4.85 -16.07
N GLU A 94 12.53 4.82 -17.15
CA GLU A 94 13.22 6.02 -17.61
C GLU A 94 12.25 7.06 -18.14
N PHE A 95 11.21 6.61 -18.84
CA PHE A 95 10.21 7.54 -19.31
C PHE A 95 9.52 8.26 -18.16
N LEU A 96 9.11 7.50 -17.14
CA LEU A 96 8.42 8.11 -16.00
C LEU A 96 9.32 9.10 -15.29
N GLU A 97 10.58 8.77 -15.13
CA GLU A 97 11.50 9.67 -14.44
C GLU A 97 11.74 10.94 -15.21
N LYS A 98 11.98 10.82 -16.51
CA LYS A 98 12.34 11.98 -17.34
C LYS A 98 11.15 12.84 -17.72
N GLU A 99 10.03 12.20 -18.05
CA GLU A 99 8.90 12.95 -18.59
C GLU A 99 7.85 13.29 -17.55
N LYS A 100 7.76 12.52 -16.49
CA LYS A 100 6.75 12.73 -15.47
C LYS A 100 7.35 13.01 -14.10
N GLU A 101 8.66 12.95 -13.98
CA GLU A 101 9.38 13.16 -12.73
C GLU A 101 8.91 12.19 -11.65
N ILE A 102 8.59 10.97 -12.06
CA ILE A 102 8.17 9.92 -11.16
C ILE A 102 9.26 8.85 -11.09
N GLU A 103 9.77 8.62 -9.90
CA GLU A 103 10.74 7.54 -9.69
C GLU A 103 9.99 6.27 -9.40
N MET A 104 9.87 5.43 -10.41
CA MET A 104 9.12 4.19 -10.26
C MET A 104 9.73 3.12 -11.14
N ASN A 105 10.21 2.04 -10.53
CA ASN A 105 10.74 0.92 -11.29
C ASN A 105 9.89 -0.34 -11.13
N ALA A 106 8.79 -0.24 -10.41
CA ALA A 106 7.88 -1.35 -10.21
C ALA A 106 6.53 -0.81 -9.74
N ILE A 107 5.49 -1.57 -9.99
CA ILE A 107 4.17 -1.25 -9.49
C ILE A 107 3.96 -2.07 -8.24
N TYR A 108 3.48 -1.42 -7.19
CA TYR A 108 3.20 -2.08 -5.92
C TYR A 108 1.71 -2.01 -5.64
N ASP A 109 1.16 -3.12 -5.18
CA ASP A 109 -0.21 -3.17 -4.73
C ASP A 109 -0.21 -3.87 -3.38
N PHE A 110 -0.99 -3.37 -2.45
CA PHE A 110 -1.02 -3.91 -1.10
C PHE A 110 -2.43 -4.38 -0.78
N LYS A 111 -2.54 -5.61 -0.30
CA LYS A 111 -3.82 -6.19 0.04
C LYS A 111 -3.82 -6.57 1.51
N LEU A 112 -4.68 -5.94 2.28
CA LEU A 112 -4.78 -6.21 3.70
C LEU A 112 -5.55 -7.51 3.90
N LYS A 113 -4.92 -8.46 4.60
CA LYS A 113 -5.51 -9.78 4.79
C LYS A 113 -6.13 -9.93 6.16
N SER A 114 -5.55 -9.33 7.18
CA SER A 114 -6.11 -9.37 8.52
C SER A 114 -5.53 -8.25 9.35
N ILE A 115 -6.19 -7.93 10.43
CA ILE A 115 -5.75 -6.90 11.35
C ILE A 115 -5.84 -7.41 12.77
N LYS A 116 -5.05 -6.80 13.63
CA LYS A 116 -5.09 -7.09 15.05
C LYS A 116 -4.95 -5.76 15.79
N LEU A 117 -5.93 -5.45 16.62
CA LEU A 117 -5.86 -4.22 17.41
C LEU A 117 -4.79 -4.37 18.48
N ILE A 118 -3.85 -3.44 18.49
CA ILE A 118 -2.75 -3.48 19.44
C ILE A 118 -2.98 -2.51 20.59
N ASP A 119 -3.41 -1.29 20.24
CA ASP A 119 -3.52 -0.23 21.22
C ASP A 119 -4.71 0.64 20.89
N GLU A 120 -5.50 0.94 21.89
CA GLU A 120 -6.69 1.76 21.70
C GLU A 120 -6.40 3.23 21.93
N GLY A 121 -5.14 3.62 21.70
CA GLY A 121 -4.76 5.01 21.85
C GLY A 121 -4.08 5.31 23.16
N SER A 122 -3.89 4.30 24.02
CA SER A 122 -3.12 4.47 25.24
C SER A 122 -1.77 3.78 25.07
N SER A 123 -0.92 3.98 25.87
CA SER A 123 0.40 3.46 25.72
C SER A 123 0.68 2.04 25.67
N SER A 124 0.91 1.62 26.05
CA SER A 124 1.35 0.63 26.09
C SER A 124 1.71 -0.35 26.01
N GLN A 125 1.83 -0.35 26.42
CA GLN A 125 2.20 -1.20 26.33
C GLN A 125 2.16 -2.13 26.09
N ALA A 126 2.18 -2.23 26.35
CA ALA A 126 2.16 -3.09 25.99
C ALA A 126 2.13 -3.93 25.76
N SER A 127 2.03 -3.95 25.91
CA SER A 127 2.02 -4.70 25.54
C SER A 127 2.17 -5.47 25.19
N GLU A 128 2.36 -5.58 25.39
CA GLU A 128 2.60 -6.30 25.04
C GLU A 128 2.42 -7.15 24.82
N ASP A 129 2.38 -7.16 25.29
CA ASP A 129 2.22 -7.98 25.05
C ASP A 129 1.72 -8.69 24.81
N ASP A 130 1.61 -8.64 25.13
CA ASP A 130 1.19 -9.22 24.85
C ASP A 130 0.74 -9.83 24.44
N THR A 131 0.79 -9.89 24.69
CA THR A 131 0.44 -10.40 24.26
C THR A 131 0.01 -11.05 23.87
N GLU A 132 0.03 -11.35 24.12
CA GLU A 132 -0.23 -11.79 23.69
C GLU A 132 -0.47 -12.33 23.45
N GLU A 133 -0.37 -12.57 23.75
CA GLU A 133 -0.43 -12.79 23.54
C GLU A 133 -0.60 -13.14 23.49
#